data_6c5f2b337f6ea91a3ec81322b9ff4662
#
_entry.id   6c5f2b337f6ea91a3ec81322b9ff4662
#
_cell.length_a   1.000
_cell.length_b   1.000
_cell.length_c   1.000
_cell.angle_alpha   90.00
_cell.angle_beta   90.00
_cell.angle_gamma   90.00
#
_symmetry.space_group_name_H-M   'P 1'
#
loop_
_entity.id
_entity.type
_entity.pdbx_description
1 polymer ?
#
loop_
_entity_poly.entity_id
_entity_poly.type
_entity_poly.pdbx_seq_one_letter_code
_entity_poly.pdbx_strand_id
1 'polypeptide(L)'
;MQSSRFVSLSQAVFLLALSTASGGALGQQPGSDFQPRVGQHGKDVIWVPTPQSLVDKMLEVAKVTPQDFVVDLGSGDGRTVISAARLGATALGIEYNPDMVELSRRNAAAAGVSGKATFTKADIFATDFPNAIAVTTFVLPGNAPAAFAGDPASPTVITLFLLPGLNLKLRPTILNMKPGTRVVSNSFDMGDWQADQTVRASTDCTGYCRAFLWIVPAQVEGTWQLGESQLSLQQRYQYFTGKLATGNVVAPIADGKLEAERVTFTAGGTRYTGQVKGGTMEGTSTSGGTEAKWQAARR
;
A
#
# COMPACT_ATOMS: atom_id res chain seq x y z
N MET A 1 32.41 -103.56 -22.63
CA MET A 1 33.69 -103.36 -21.94
C MET A 1 34.23 -102.02 -22.33
N GLN A 2 34.68 -101.25 -21.41
CA GLN A 2 35.32 -99.91 -21.45
C GLN A 2 34.46 -98.70 -21.80
N SER A 3 34.15 -98.01 -20.76
CA SER A 3 33.56 -96.68 -20.65
C SER A 3 34.61 -95.62 -20.91
N SER A 4 34.27 -94.65 -21.75
CA SER A 4 35.01 -93.41 -21.90
C SER A 4 34.22 -92.24 -21.33
N ARG A 5 34.78 -91.61 -20.31
CA ARG A 5 34.21 -90.42 -19.69
C ARG A 5 34.66 -89.22 -20.48
N PHE A 6 33.69 -88.40 -20.95
CA PHE A 6 33.93 -87.06 -21.43
C PHE A 6 33.77 -86.06 -20.27
N VAL A 7 34.83 -85.31 -20.06
CA VAL A 7 34.83 -84.18 -19.08
C VAL A 7 34.42 -82.92 -19.86
N SER A 8 33.33 -82.36 -19.49
CA SER A 8 32.86 -81.10 -20.03
C SER A 8 33.47 -79.94 -19.24
N LEU A 9 34.21 -79.06 -19.92
CA LEU A 9 34.75 -77.81 -19.38
C LEU A 9 33.69 -76.75 -19.46
N SER A 10 33.10 -76.33 -18.34
CA SER A 10 32.21 -75.20 -18.28
C SER A 10 33.01 -73.89 -18.17
N GLN A 11 33.00 -73.06 -19.23
CA GLN A 11 33.51 -71.70 -19.16
C GLN A 11 32.55 -70.83 -18.43
N ALA A 12 32.93 -70.30 -17.25
CA ALA A 12 32.21 -69.29 -16.48
C ALA A 12 32.56 -67.92 -17.11
N VAL A 13 31.59 -67.31 -17.75
CA VAL A 13 31.67 -65.91 -18.22
C VAL A 13 31.31 -65.01 -17.02
N PHE A 14 32.29 -64.28 -16.50
CA PHE A 14 32.08 -63.22 -15.53
C PHE A 14 31.58 -61.97 -16.25
N LEU A 15 30.29 -61.68 -16.16
CA LEU A 15 29.69 -60.37 -16.53
C LEU A 15 29.97 -59.37 -15.41
N LEU A 16 30.90 -58.43 -15.68
CA LEU A 16 31.14 -57.26 -14.84
C LEU A 16 30.02 -56.25 -15.10
N ALA A 17 29.05 -56.19 -14.21
CA ALA A 17 28.02 -55.12 -14.22
C ALA A 17 28.65 -53.81 -13.72
N LEU A 18 28.97 -52.88 -14.64
CA LEU A 18 29.24 -51.47 -14.28
C LEU A 18 27.93 -50.82 -13.81
N SER A 19 27.75 -50.70 -12.53
CA SER A 19 26.71 -49.82 -11.94
C SER A 19 27.19 -48.37 -12.05
N THR A 20 26.72 -47.65 -13.03
CA THR A 20 26.81 -46.19 -13.07
C THR A 20 25.89 -45.63 -11.98
N ALA A 21 26.46 -45.25 -10.85
CA ALA A 21 25.79 -44.44 -9.86
C ALA A 21 25.56 -43.04 -10.46
N SER A 22 24.40 -42.84 -11.05
CA SER A 22 23.90 -41.48 -11.35
C SER A 22 23.68 -40.75 -10.03
N GLY A 23 24.70 -40.03 -9.57
CA GLY A 23 24.57 -39.07 -8.49
C GLY A 23 23.61 -37.98 -8.96
N GLY A 24 22.32 -38.15 -8.69
CA GLY A 24 21.37 -37.09 -8.80
C GLY A 24 21.81 -35.96 -7.86
N ALA A 25 22.35 -34.88 -8.43
CA ALA A 25 22.49 -33.64 -7.71
C ALA A 25 21.08 -33.26 -7.28
N LEU A 26 20.78 -33.48 -5.99
CA LEU A 26 19.64 -32.88 -5.32
C LEU A 26 19.87 -31.38 -5.39
N GLY A 27 19.35 -30.75 -6.43
CA GLY A 27 19.25 -29.30 -6.49
C GLY A 27 18.49 -28.88 -5.25
N GLN A 28 19.17 -28.20 -4.33
CA GLN A 28 18.52 -27.51 -3.24
C GLN A 28 17.46 -26.62 -3.84
N GLN A 29 16.18 -26.89 -3.59
CA GLN A 29 15.10 -25.97 -3.91
C GLN A 29 15.37 -24.68 -3.13
N PRO A 30 15.55 -23.53 -3.80
CA PRO A 30 15.74 -22.28 -3.08
C PRO A 30 14.47 -21.99 -2.27
N GLY A 31 14.59 -21.82 -0.97
CA GLY A 31 13.61 -21.09 -0.16
C GLY A 31 12.57 -21.88 0.62
N SER A 32 12.61 -23.22 0.74
CA SER A 32 11.59 -23.95 1.55
C SER A 32 11.73 -23.78 3.08
N ASP A 33 12.89 -23.41 3.58
CA ASP A 33 13.19 -23.40 5.03
C ASP A 33 13.42 -22.01 5.64
N PHE A 34 13.27 -20.92 4.86
CA PHE A 34 13.44 -19.58 5.42
C PHE A 34 12.33 -19.26 6.43
N GLN A 35 12.75 -19.02 7.70
CA GLN A 35 11.90 -18.55 8.77
C GLN A 35 12.47 -17.25 9.33
N PRO A 36 11.74 -16.11 9.25
CA PRO A 36 12.22 -14.84 9.75
C PRO A 36 12.28 -14.84 11.27
N ARG A 37 13.28 -14.15 11.83
CA ARG A 37 13.40 -13.91 13.27
C ARG A 37 13.01 -12.49 13.61
N VAL A 38 12.14 -12.31 14.59
CA VAL A 38 11.78 -10.97 15.10
C VAL A 38 13.06 -10.25 15.52
N GLY A 39 13.24 -9.03 15.03
CA GLY A 39 14.45 -8.22 15.25
C GLY A 39 15.58 -8.48 14.24
N GLN A 40 15.40 -9.38 13.24
CA GLN A 40 16.40 -9.54 12.19
C GLN A 40 16.56 -8.26 11.38
N HIS A 41 17.81 -8.00 10.95
CA HIS A 41 18.11 -6.83 10.12
C HIS A 41 17.42 -6.91 8.75
N GLY A 42 16.70 -5.84 8.39
CA GLY A 42 16.29 -5.54 7.03
C GLY A 42 17.25 -4.53 6.40
N LYS A 43 16.82 -3.88 5.32
CA LYS A 43 17.62 -2.83 4.66
C LYS A 43 17.74 -1.57 5.54
N ASP A 44 16.60 -1.02 5.97
CA ASP A 44 16.52 0.25 6.69
C ASP A 44 15.90 0.10 8.08
N VAL A 45 15.26 -1.03 8.35
CA VAL A 45 14.58 -1.35 9.62
C VAL A 45 14.82 -2.80 10.00
N ILE A 46 14.70 -3.13 11.31
CA ILE A 46 14.57 -4.51 11.76
C ILE A 46 13.16 -5.02 11.43
N TRP A 47 13.06 -6.31 11.11
CA TRP A 47 11.75 -6.91 10.90
C TRP A 47 11.02 -7.17 12.21
N VAL A 48 9.83 -6.60 12.34
CA VAL A 48 8.87 -6.83 13.43
C VAL A 48 7.51 -7.06 12.80
N PRO A 49 6.88 -8.21 13.02
CA PRO A 49 5.56 -8.47 12.45
C PRO A 49 4.47 -7.64 13.13
N THR A 50 3.60 -7.00 12.36
CA THR A 50 2.39 -6.36 12.90
C THR A 50 1.48 -7.43 13.52
N PRO A 51 1.01 -7.29 14.78
CA PRO A 51 0.01 -8.19 15.35
C PRO A 51 -1.22 -8.31 14.45
N GLN A 52 -1.76 -9.53 14.27
CA GLN A 52 -2.89 -9.74 13.35
C GLN A 52 -4.11 -8.89 13.73
N SER A 53 -4.41 -8.78 15.01
CA SER A 53 -5.50 -7.92 15.51
C SER A 53 -5.34 -6.44 15.13
N LEU A 54 -4.09 -5.95 14.99
CA LEU A 54 -3.85 -4.59 14.52
C LEU A 54 -3.94 -4.50 12.99
N VAL A 55 -3.47 -5.52 12.24
CA VAL A 55 -3.67 -5.59 10.79
C VAL A 55 -5.16 -5.48 10.46
N ASP A 56 -6.01 -6.24 11.17
CA ASP A 56 -7.45 -6.23 10.97
C ASP A 56 -8.03 -4.83 11.25
N LYS A 57 -7.58 -4.18 12.35
CA LYS A 57 -7.98 -2.80 12.67
C LYS A 57 -7.48 -1.77 11.65
N MET A 58 -6.29 -1.94 11.09
CA MET A 58 -5.75 -1.06 10.04
C MET A 58 -6.62 -1.14 8.78
N LEU A 59 -7.02 -2.33 8.35
CA LEU A 59 -7.87 -2.53 7.18
C LEU A 59 -9.32 -2.08 7.44
N GLU A 60 -9.83 -2.28 8.66
CA GLU A 60 -11.15 -1.79 9.11
C GLU A 60 -11.23 -0.26 9.07
N VAL A 61 -10.27 0.45 9.69
CA VAL A 61 -10.27 1.93 9.72
C VAL A 61 -10.06 2.52 8.34
N ALA A 62 -9.27 1.87 7.47
CA ALA A 62 -9.14 2.21 6.07
C ALA A 62 -10.40 1.87 5.26
N LYS A 63 -11.38 1.17 5.83
CA LYS A 63 -12.61 0.73 5.15
C LYS A 63 -12.30 -0.01 3.84
N VAL A 64 -11.37 -0.96 3.91
CA VAL A 64 -10.94 -1.73 2.73
C VAL A 64 -12.11 -2.54 2.18
N THR A 65 -12.29 -2.46 0.87
CA THR A 65 -13.37 -3.12 0.11
C THR A 65 -12.79 -3.93 -1.07
N PRO A 66 -13.59 -4.79 -1.73
CA PRO A 66 -13.13 -5.50 -2.92
C PRO A 66 -12.73 -4.62 -4.12
N GLN A 67 -13.13 -3.35 -4.13
CA GLN A 67 -12.79 -2.37 -5.17
C GLN A 67 -11.44 -1.68 -4.91
N ASP A 68 -10.83 -1.93 -3.77
CA ASP A 68 -9.58 -1.29 -3.39
C ASP A 68 -8.36 -1.97 -3.99
N PHE A 69 -7.35 -1.14 -4.26
CA PHE A 69 -5.99 -1.57 -4.49
C PHE A 69 -5.12 -1.15 -3.30
N VAL A 70 -4.68 -2.13 -2.52
CA VAL A 70 -3.86 -1.95 -1.32
C VAL A 70 -2.40 -2.16 -1.65
N VAL A 71 -1.52 -1.21 -1.30
CA VAL A 71 -0.07 -1.39 -1.39
C VAL A 71 0.55 -1.32 0.01
N ASP A 72 1.28 -2.37 0.39
CA ASP A 72 1.98 -2.47 1.68
C ASP A 72 3.49 -2.21 1.46
N LEU A 73 3.99 -1.12 2.05
CA LEU A 73 5.38 -0.69 1.90
C LEU A 73 6.26 -1.30 3.01
N GLY A 74 7.10 -2.25 2.64
CA GLY A 74 7.85 -3.10 3.56
C GLY A 74 6.99 -4.26 4.04
N SER A 75 6.48 -5.06 3.11
CA SER A 75 5.40 -6.04 3.39
C SER A 75 5.81 -7.23 4.27
N GLY A 76 7.10 -7.41 4.54
CA GLY A 76 7.59 -8.47 5.42
C GLY A 76 7.13 -9.85 4.99
N ASP A 77 6.42 -10.56 5.87
CA ASP A 77 5.87 -11.91 5.62
C ASP A 77 4.53 -11.90 4.86
N GLY A 78 4.08 -10.73 4.43
CA GLY A 78 2.90 -10.55 3.59
C GLY A 78 1.56 -10.52 4.31
N ARG A 79 1.53 -10.56 5.66
CA ARG A 79 0.27 -10.69 6.43
C ARG A 79 -0.76 -9.61 6.14
N THR A 80 -0.35 -8.34 5.98
CA THR A 80 -1.24 -7.22 5.66
C THR A 80 -1.84 -7.38 4.27
N VAL A 81 -1.01 -7.70 3.29
CA VAL A 81 -1.41 -7.95 1.88
C VAL A 81 -2.39 -9.12 1.79
N ILE A 82 -2.07 -10.23 2.47
CA ILE A 82 -2.92 -11.44 2.53
C ILE A 82 -4.27 -11.12 3.18
N SER A 83 -4.27 -10.35 4.27
CA SER A 83 -5.50 -9.96 4.95
C SER A 83 -6.37 -9.05 4.09
N ALA A 84 -5.78 -8.09 3.36
CA ALA A 84 -6.50 -7.26 2.39
C ALA A 84 -7.10 -8.10 1.25
N ALA A 85 -6.33 -9.06 0.73
CA ALA A 85 -6.80 -9.97 -0.32
C ALA A 85 -7.96 -10.87 0.15
N ARG A 86 -7.98 -11.29 1.41
CA ARG A 86 -9.11 -12.02 2.02
C ARG A 86 -10.39 -11.18 2.11
N LEU A 87 -10.27 -9.86 2.24
CA LEU A 87 -11.40 -8.92 2.15
C LEU A 87 -11.86 -8.69 0.71
N GLY A 88 -11.20 -9.31 -0.27
CA GLY A 88 -11.54 -9.21 -1.68
C GLY A 88 -10.77 -8.12 -2.44
N ALA A 89 -9.98 -7.29 -1.78
CA ALA A 89 -9.16 -6.27 -2.42
C ALA A 89 -8.05 -6.89 -3.29
N THR A 90 -7.60 -6.16 -4.29
CA THR A 90 -6.32 -6.43 -4.94
C THR A 90 -5.21 -5.86 -4.06
N ALA A 91 -4.15 -6.61 -3.81
CA ALA A 91 -3.10 -6.19 -2.89
C ALA A 91 -1.70 -6.51 -3.39
N LEU A 92 -0.77 -5.55 -3.22
CA LEU A 92 0.63 -5.65 -3.58
C LEU A 92 1.50 -5.40 -2.35
N GLY A 93 2.43 -6.32 -2.07
CA GLY A 93 3.51 -6.12 -1.11
C GLY A 93 4.79 -5.72 -1.83
N ILE A 94 5.41 -4.65 -1.39
CA ILE A 94 6.75 -4.23 -1.81
C ILE A 94 7.71 -4.53 -0.68
N GLU A 95 8.70 -5.40 -0.92
CA GLU A 95 9.66 -5.85 0.08
C GLU A 95 11.07 -5.92 -0.52
N TYR A 96 12.05 -5.48 0.25
CA TYR A 96 13.44 -5.45 -0.21
C TYR A 96 14.13 -6.83 -0.12
N ASN A 97 13.80 -7.61 0.92
CA ASN A 97 14.40 -8.91 1.17
C ASN A 97 13.78 -9.99 0.28
N PRO A 98 14.53 -10.64 -0.63
CA PRO A 98 13.99 -11.65 -1.53
C PRO A 98 13.42 -12.87 -0.79
N ASP A 99 14.01 -13.28 0.34
CA ASP A 99 13.54 -14.45 1.10
C ASP A 99 12.18 -14.16 1.76
N MET A 100 11.96 -12.91 2.19
CA MET A 100 10.66 -12.45 2.71
C MET A 100 9.61 -12.41 1.59
N VAL A 101 9.98 -11.99 0.38
CA VAL A 101 9.10 -12.02 -0.80
C VAL A 101 8.65 -13.45 -1.11
N GLU A 102 9.58 -14.41 -1.14
CA GLU A 102 9.26 -15.82 -1.37
C GLU A 102 8.40 -16.42 -0.23
N LEU A 103 8.69 -16.06 1.02
CA LEU A 103 7.85 -16.43 2.17
C LEU A 103 6.42 -15.89 2.01
N SER A 104 6.29 -14.61 1.65
CA SER A 104 4.98 -13.97 1.43
C SER A 104 4.17 -14.65 0.33
N ARG A 105 4.82 -15.06 -0.77
CA ARG A 105 4.18 -15.82 -1.85
C ARG A 105 3.69 -17.19 -1.38
N ARG A 106 4.49 -17.92 -0.59
CA ARG A 106 4.07 -19.19 0.02
C ARG A 106 2.90 -18.99 0.97
N ASN A 107 2.96 -17.96 1.82
CA ASN A 107 1.87 -17.63 2.74
C ASN A 107 0.56 -17.29 2.00
N ALA A 108 0.65 -16.53 0.90
CA ALA A 108 -0.52 -16.21 0.08
C ALA A 108 -1.11 -17.46 -0.61
N ALA A 109 -0.25 -18.36 -1.09
CA ALA A 109 -0.68 -19.64 -1.65
C ALA A 109 -1.37 -20.51 -0.60
N ALA A 110 -0.78 -20.65 0.58
CA ALA A 110 -1.38 -21.38 1.70
C ALA A 110 -2.71 -20.78 2.17
N ALA A 111 -2.86 -19.46 2.04
CA ALA A 111 -4.10 -18.73 2.36
C ALA A 111 -5.14 -18.76 1.23
N GLY A 112 -4.81 -19.32 0.05
CA GLY A 112 -5.71 -19.39 -1.11
C GLY A 112 -5.99 -18.04 -1.79
N VAL A 113 -5.10 -17.05 -1.63
CA VAL A 113 -5.32 -15.67 -2.13
C VAL A 113 -4.30 -15.20 -3.17
N SER A 114 -3.49 -16.11 -3.74
CA SER A 114 -2.45 -15.77 -4.74
C SER A 114 -2.98 -15.02 -5.97
N GLY A 115 -4.28 -15.14 -6.30
CA GLY A 115 -4.90 -14.42 -7.40
C GLY A 115 -5.14 -12.92 -7.10
N LYS A 116 -5.03 -12.50 -5.84
CA LYS A 116 -5.27 -11.12 -5.39
C LYS A 116 -4.12 -10.53 -4.57
N ALA A 117 -3.27 -11.37 -3.99
CA ALA A 117 -2.09 -10.98 -3.21
C ALA A 117 -0.83 -11.22 -4.04
N THR A 118 -0.14 -10.16 -4.41
CA THR A 118 1.11 -10.21 -5.17
C THR A 118 2.25 -9.58 -4.38
N PHE A 119 3.49 -9.98 -4.66
CA PHE A 119 4.66 -9.49 -3.95
C PHE A 119 5.81 -9.25 -4.91
N THR A 120 6.48 -8.11 -4.75
CA THR A 120 7.64 -7.74 -5.56
C THR A 120 8.84 -7.39 -4.69
N LYS A 121 10.03 -7.84 -5.15
CA LYS A 121 11.29 -7.40 -4.56
C LYS A 121 11.62 -6.02 -5.11
N ALA A 122 11.56 -4.99 -4.27
CA ALA A 122 11.94 -3.64 -4.66
C ALA A 122 12.31 -2.78 -3.45
N ASP A 123 13.01 -1.67 -3.71
CA ASP A 123 13.26 -0.61 -2.74
C ASP A 123 12.09 0.39 -2.80
N ILE A 124 11.38 0.57 -1.69
CA ILE A 124 10.24 1.50 -1.60
C ILE A 124 10.60 2.96 -1.91
N PHE A 125 11.88 3.35 -1.76
CA PHE A 125 12.35 4.70 -2.07
C PHE A 125 12.82 4.88 -3.53
N ALA A 126 13.05 3.78 -4.24
CA ALA A 126 13.42 3.76 -5.65
C ALA A 126 12.26 3.31 -6.56
N THR A 127 11.13 2.97 -5.96
CA THR A 127 9.96 2.43 -6.67
C THR A 127 8.90 3.51 -6.83
N ASP A 128 8.32 3.60 -8.02
CA ASP A 128 7.15 4.46 -8.29
C ASP A 128 5.87 3.78 -7.79
N PHE A 129 5.73 3.62 -6.46
CA PHE A 129 4.57 2.97 -5.87
C PHE A 129 3.24 3.74 -6.06
N PRO A 130 3.22 5.06 -6.23
CA PRO A 130 2.01 5.77 -6.64
C PRO A 130 1.44 5.30 -7.99
N ASN A 131 2.30 4.78 -8.87
CA ASN A 131 1.95 4.17 -10.15
C ASN A 131 2.24 2.66 -10.12
N ALA A 132 1.76 1.96 -9.10
CA ALA A 132 2.13 0.58 -8.78
C ALA A 132 1.88 -0.43 -9.91
N ILE A 133 1.05 -0.12 -10.91
CA ILE A 133 0.90 -0.94 -12.12
C ILE A 133 2.24 -1.05 -12.87
N ALA A 134 3.00 0.03 -12.98
CA ALA A 134 4.32 0.00 -13.61
C ALA A 134 5.29 -0.94 -12.89
N VAL A 135 5.16 -1.05 -11.56
CA VAL A 135 5.98 -1.96 -10.73
C VAL A 135 5.64 -3.43 -10.98
N THR A 136 4.36 -3.75 -11.18
CA THR A 136 3.91 -5.14 -11.42
C THR A 136 4.19 -5.60 -12.85
N THR A 137 4.09 -4.75 -13.84
CA THR A 137 4.38 -5.10 -15.25
C THR A 137 5.86 -5.36 -15.52
N PHE A 138 6.76 -4.77 -14.74
CA PHE A 138 8.21 -5.01 -14.87
C PHE A 138 8.66 -6.36 -14.28
N VAL A 139 7.86 -6.99 -13.42
CA VAL A 139 8.23 -8.19 -12.65
C VAL A 139 7.52 -9.47 -13.13
N LEU A 140 6.47 -9.35 -13.92
CA LEU A 140 5.67 -10.50 -14.37
C LEU A 140 5.90 -10.79 -15.86
N PRO A 141 6.77 -11.76 -16.23
CA PRO A 141 6.74 -12.31 -17.57
C PRO A 141 5.40 -13.03 -17.77
N GLY A 142 4.49 -12.43 -18.52
CA GLY A 142 3.43 -13.13 -19.23
C GLY A 142 2.09 -13.37 -18.52
N ASN A 143 1.92 -13.10 -17.24
CA ASN A 143 0.63 -13.29 -16.55
C ASN A 143 0.38 -12.19 -15.50
N ALA A 144 0.14 -10.96 -15.94
CA ALA A 144 -0.55 -9.99 -15.08
C ALA A 144 -1.93 -10.60 -14.73
N PRO A 145 -2.30 -10.72 -13.44
CA PRO A 145 -3.63 -11.21 -13.11
C PRO A 145 -4.67 -10.30 -13.76
N ALA A 146 -5.71 -10.89 -14.33
CA ALA A 146 -6.85 -10.18 -14.96
C ALA A 146 -7.53 -9.16 -14.01
N ALA A 147 -7.22 -9.19 -12.71
CA ALA A 147 -7.64 -8.24 -11.69
C ALA A 147 -7.18 -6.79 -11.93
N PHE A 148 -6.13 -6.58 -12.75
CA PHE A 148 -5.67 -5.24 -13.14
C PHE A 148 -6.31 -4.72 -14.44
N ALA A 149 -7.26 -5.47 -15.02
CA ALA A 149 -7.90 -5.13 -16.30
C ALA A 149 -8.96 -4.01 -16.20
N GLY A 150 -9.18 -3.45 -15.02
CA GLY A 150 -10.10 -2.33 -14.80
C GLY A 150 -9.39 -1.25 -13.99
N ASP A 151 -8.80 -0.28 -14.68
CA ASP A 151 -8.14 0.90 -14.16
C ASP A 151 -8.28 1.17 -12.65
N PRO A 152 -7.28 0.81 -11.83
CA PRO A 152 -6.72 1.81 -10.97
C PRO A 152 -5.21 1.89 -11.14
N ALA A 153 -4.78 2.86 -11.93
CA ALA A 153 -3.37 3.19 -12.10
C ALA A 153 -2.67 3.55 -10.77
N SER A 154 -3.44 3.82 -9.72
CA SER A 154 -2.91 4.26 -8.42
C SER A 154 -3.53 3.48 -7.26
N PRO A 155 -2.74 3.17 -6.22
CA PRO A 155 -3.26 2.58 -4.99
C PRO A 155 -4.35 3.46 -4.36
N THR A 156 -5.38 2.82 -3.81
CA THR A 156 -6.42 3.49 -3.03
C THR A 156 -6.14 3.44 -1.53
N VAL A 157 -5.29 2.49 -1.10
CA VAL A 157 -4.83 2.33 0.28
C VAL A 157 -3.34 2.02 0.31
N ILE A 158 -2.62 2.74 1.17
CA ILE A 158 -1.21 2.48 1.51
C ILE A 158 -1.15 2.01 2.96
N THR A 159 -0.41 0.94 3.22
CA THR A 159 -0.11 0.49 4.58
C THR A 159 1.40 0.52 4.84
N LEU A 160 1.79 0.84 6.08
CA LEU A 160 3.18 0.98 6.50
C LEU A 160 3.37 0.46 7.92
N PHE A 161 4.54 -0.15 8.15
CA PHE A 161 5.12 -0.31 9.48
C PHE A 161 6.61 0.00 9.41
N LEU A 162 6.93 1.29 9.32
CA LEU A 162 8.28 1.81 9.13
C LEU A 162 8.63 2.77 10.27
N LEU A 163 9.95 3.07 10.44
CA LEU A 163 10.40 4.05 11.41
C LEU A 163 9.94 5.48 11.06
N PRO A 164 9.80 6.39 12.06
CA PRO A 164 9.34 7.76 11.84
C PRO A 164 10.07 8.50 10.74
N GLY A 165 11.41 8.39 10.69
CA GLY A 165 12.22 9.04 9.66
C GLY A 165 11.93 8.55 8.24
N LEU A 166 11.54 7.28 8.08
CA LEU A 166 11.17 6.71 6.79
C LEU A 166 9.76 7.16 6.37
N ASN A 167 8.82 7.25 7.31
CA ASN A 167 7.50 7.81 7.07
C ASN A 167 7.63 9.27 6.58
N LEU A 168 8.46 10.07 7.22
CA LEU A 168 8.71 11.46 6.81
C LEU A 168 9.34 11.55 5.43
N LYS A 169 10.21 10.62 5.06
CA LYS A 169 10.82 10.55 3.73
C LYS A 169 9.79 10.17 2.64
N LEU A 170 8.81 9.31 2.96
CA LEU A 170 7.73 8.91 2.04
C LEU A 170 6.61 9.96 1.92
N ARG A 171 6.41 10.77 2.97
CA ARG A 171 5.31 11.73 3.07
C ARG A 171 5.13 12.64 1.84
N PRO A 172 6.17 13.26 1.25
CA PRO A 172 5.98 14.08 0.05
C PRO A 172 5.40 13.31 -1.14
N THR A 173 5.87 12.07 -1.34
CA THR A 173 5.33 11.18 -2.40
C THR A 173 3.89 10.83 -2.13
N ILE A 174 3.55 10.50 -0.89
CA ILE A 174 2.19 10.15 -0.46
C ILE A 174 1.24 11.34 -0.63
N LEU A 175 1.65 12.56 -0.27
CA LEU A 175 0.83 13.78 -0.40
C LEU A 175 0.53 14.15 -1.87
N ASN A 176 1.34 13.65 -2.81
CA ASN A 176 1.11 13.83 -4.25
C ASN A 176 0.24 12.74 -4.87
N MET A 177 -0.20 11.74 -4.09
CA MET A 177 -1.14 10.72 -4.57
C MET A 177 -2.54 11.31 -4.79
N LYS A 178 -3.39 10.54 -5.43
CA LYS A 178 -4.79 10.93 -5.68
C LYS A 178 -5.49 11.30 -4.38
N PRO A 179 -6.19 12.45 -4.31
CA PRO A 179 -7.03 12.77 -3.16
C PRO A 179 -7.99 11.64 -2.82
N GLY A 180 -8.14 11.34 -1.53
CA GLY A 180 -8.92 10.22 -1.05
C GLY A 180 -8.11 8.92 -0.86
N THR A 181 -6.85 8.85 -1.30
CA THR A 181 -5.97 7.74 -0.93
C THR A 181 -5.86 7.67 0.60
N ARG A 182 -6.13 6.50 1.17
CA ARG A 182 -6.10 6.24 2.61
C ARG A 182 -4.74 5.65 2.97
N VAL A 183 -4.08 6.24 3.95
CA VAL A 183 -2.74 5.83 4.40
C VAL A 183 -2.83 5.38 5.84
N VAL A 184 -2.45 4.14 6.13
CA VAL A 184 -2.48 3.59 7.48
C VAL A 184 -1.10 3.16 7.93
N SER A 185 -0.62 3.75 9.01
CA SER A 185 0.68 3.40 9.59
C SER A 185 0.52 2.75 10.96
N ASN A 186 1.19 1.60 11.16
CA ASN A 186 1.36 1.01 12.47
C ASN A 186 2.32 1.86 13.32
N SER A 187 1.87 2.30 14.47
CA SER A 187 2.58 2.91 15.60
C SER A 187 3.31 4.23 15.33
N PHE A 188 3.78 4.49 14.13
CA PHE A 188 4.58 5.68 13.80
C PHE A 188 3.80 6.65 12.94
N ASP A 189 3.90 7.94 13.29
CA ASP A 189 3.18 9.02 12.64
C ASP A 189 3.90 9.59 11.40
N MET A 190 3.31 10.64 10.83
CA MET A 190 3.83 11.42 9.70
C MET A 190 4.35 12.79 10.13
N GLY A 191 4.86 12.89 11.39
CA GLY A 191 5.34 14.14 11.96
C GLY A 191 4.21 15.14 12.20
N ASP A 192 4.33 16.32 11.61
CA ASP A 192 3.34 17.40 11.76
C ASP A 192 2.09 17.26 10.87
N TRP A 193 2.01 16.24 10.02
CA TRP A 193 0.76 15.86 9.36
C TRP A 193 -0.12 15.10 10.34
N GLN A 194 -1.08 15.80 10.92
CA GLN A 194 -1.99 15.24 11.92
C GLN A 194 -2.87 14.12 11.31
N ALA A 195 -2.95 12.99 12.00
CA ALA A 195 -3.80 11.89 11.56
C ALA A 195 -5.29 12.26 11.63
N ASP A 196 -6.05 11.82 10.63
CA ASP A 196 -7.50 11.97 10.60
C ASP A 196 -8.18 11.04 11.63
N GLN A 197 -7.58 9.87 11.88
CA GLN A 197 -8.07 8.91 12.86
C GLN A 197 -6.92 8.14 13.52
N THR A 198 -7.13 7.74 14.78
CA THR A 198 -6.22 6.83 15.51
C THR A 198 -7.05 5.68 16.08
N VAL A 199 -6.57 4.45 15.88
CA VAL A 199 -7.19 3.24 16.39
C VAL A 199 -6.20 2.41 17.20
N ARG A 200 -6.73 1.53 18.07
CA ARG A 200 -5.94 0.57 18.83
C ARG A 200 -6.52 -0.84 18.69
N ALA A 201 -5.63 -1.83 18.59
CA ALA A 201 -6.02 -3.20 18.86
C ALA A 201 -6.15 -3.40 20.38
N SER A 202 -7.24 -4.04 20.80
CA SER A 202 -7.56 -4.27 22.21
C SER A 202 -7.25 -5.68 22.69
N THR A 203 -7.10 -6.63 21.77
CA THR A 203 -6.86 -8.05 22.04
C THR A 203 -5.58 -8.51 21.37
N ASP A 204 -4.88 -9.46 21.98
CA ASP A 204 -3.71 -10.16 21.42
C ASP A 204 -2.59 -9.25 20.91
N CYS A 205 -2.43 -8.08 21.53
CA CYS A 205 -1.43 -7.11 21.15
C CYS A 205 -0.70 -6.58 22.40
N THR A 206 0.59 -6.93 22.54
CA THR A 206 1.44 -6.52 23.64
C THR A 206 2.42 -5.39 23.29
N GLY A 207 2.61 -5.09 21.99
CA GLY A 207 3.47 -4.03 21.50
C GLY A 207 3.04 -3.58 20.11
N TYR A 208 3.25 -2.29 19.80
CA TYR A 208 2.86 -1.71 18.50
C TYR A 208 1.37 -1.89 18.17
N CYS A 209 0.50 -1.53 19.14
CA CYS A 209 -0.94 -1.80 19.09
C CYS A 209 -1.78 -0.61 18.60
N ARG A 210 -1.16 0.44 18.11
CA ARG A 210 -1.83 1.64 17.65
C ARG A 210 -1.59 1.83 16.15
N ALA A 211 -2.61 2.26 15.43
CA ALA A 211 -2.46 2.68 14.04
C ALA A 211 -3.08 4.05 13.82
N PHE A 212 -2.53 4.78 12.87
CA PHE A 212 -2.93 6.10 12.43
C PHE A 212 -3.45 6.02 11.00
N LEU A 213 -4.53 6.72 10.72
CA LEU A 213 -5.09 6.89 9.38
C LEU A 213 -4.94 8.34 8.95
N TRP A 214 -4.47 8.54 7.73
CA TRP A 214 -4.53 9.81 6.99
C TRP A 214 -5.29 9.59 5.69
N ILE A 215 -5.99 10.64 5.25
CA ILE A 215 -6.64 10.70 3.94
C ILE A 215 -5.93 11.79 3.14
N VAL A 216 -5.36 11.43 2.00
CA VAL A 216 -4.68 12.41 1.14
C VAL A 216 -5.67 13.49 0.72
N PRO A 217 -5.40 14.77 1.05
CA PRO A 217 -6.30 15.87 0.72
C PRO A 217 -6.09 16.36 -0.71
N ALA A 218 -7.10 16.94 -1.30
CA ALA A 218 -6.95 17.71 -2.54
C ALA A 218 -6.01 18.92 -2.34
N GLN A 219 -5.41 19.41 -3.42
CA GLN A 219 -4.50 20.56 -3.41
C GLN A 219 -5.27 21.83 -3.77
N VAL A 220 -5.47 22.70 -2.78
CA VAL A 220 -6.21 23.96 -2.93
C VAL A 220 -5.35 25.21 -2.76
N GLU A 221 -4.06 25.06 -2.41
CA GLU A 221 -3.16 26.20 -2.26
C GLU A 221 -3.12 27.07 -3.53
N GLY A 222 -3.09 28.39 -3.36
CA GLY A 222 -3.01 29.36 -4.46
C GLY A 222 -4.22 30.26 -4.57
N THR A 223 -4.41 30.82 -5.76
CA THR A 223 -5.45 31.81 -6.02
C THR A 223 -6.56 31.22 -6.89
N TRP A 224 -7.79 31.53 -6.52
CA TRP A 224 -8.99 31.05 -7.18
C TRP A 224 -9.94 32.20 -7.46
N GLN A 225 -10.62 32.17 -8.60
CA GLN A 225 -11.68 33.14 -8.95
C GLN A 225 -13.03 32.53 -8.58
N LEU A 226 -13.76 33.17 -7.66
CA LEU A 226 -15.10 32.81 -7.21
C LEU A 226 -16.07 33.92 -7.60
N GLY A 227 -16.72 33.81 -8.75
CA GLY A 227 -17.52 34.92 -9.33
C GLY A 227 -16.65 36.17 -9.51
N GLU A 228 -17.07 37.30 -8.91
CA GLU A 228 -16.30 38.56 -8.88
C GLU A 228 -15.27 38.59 -7.75
N SER A 229 -15.27 37.61 -6.88
CA SER A 229 -14.39 37.53 -5.71
C SER A 229 -13.13 36.74 -5.99
N GLN A 230 -12.05 37.08 -5.31
CA GLN A 230 -10.78 36.35 -5.33
C GLN A 230 -10.59 35.62 -4.01
N LEU A 231 -10.37 34.32 -4.10
CA LEU A 231 -10.05 33.46 -2.97
C LEU A 231 -8.55 33.13 -2.99
N SER A 232 -7.81 33.50 -1.96
CA SER A 232 -6.38 33.20 -1.83
C SER A 232 -6.19 32.26 -0.66
N LEU A 233 -5.66 31.05 -0.92
CA LEU A 233 -5.54 29.96 0.04
C LEU A 233 -4.08 29.57 0.32
N GLN A 234 -3.77 29.31 1.58
CA GLN A 234 -2.52 28.71 2.07
C GLN A 234 -2.85 27.40 2.75
N GLN A 235 -2.36 26.30 2.16
CA GLN A 235 -2.69 24.94 2.63
C GLN A 235 -1.58 24.36 3.48
N ARG A 236 -1.99 23.69 4.58
CA ARG A 236 -1.14 22.82 5.37
C ARG A 236 -1.86 21.49 5.57
N TYR A 237 -1.51 20.50 4.75
CA TYR A 237 -2.16 19.17 4.72
C TYR A 237 -3.67 19.28 4.47
N GLN A 238 -4.49 18.73 5.35
CA GLN A 238 -5.96 18.78 5.27
C GLN A 238 -6.57 20.10 5.77
N TYR A 239 -5.75 21.07 6.23
CA TYR A 239 -6.22 22.37 6.69
C TYR A 239 -5.72 23.49 5.77
N PHE A 240 -6.48 24.54 5.68
CA PHE A 240 -6.07 25.73 4.94
C PHE A 240 -6.61 27.01 5.60
N THR A 241 -5.88 28.08 5.39
CA THR A 241 -6.23 29.44 5.76
C THR A 241 -6.22 30.33 4.51
N GLY A 242 -6.57 31.58 4.66
CA GLY A 242 -6.53 32.51 3.54
C GLY A 242 -7.52 33.63 3.66
N LYS A 243 -7.93 34.17 2.51
CA LYS A 243 -8.87 35.30 2.44
C LYS A 243 -9.75 35.22 1.19
N LEU A 244 -10.97 35.71 1.34
CA LEU A 244 -11.90 36.00 0.25
C LEU A 244 -11.99 37.53 0.09
N ALA A 245 -11.62 38.04 -1.07
CA ALA A 245 -11.66 39.47 -1.41
C ALA A 245 -12.76 39.73 -2.44
N THR A 246 -13.69 40.62 -2.13
CA THR A 246 -14.78 41.08 -3.03
C THR A 246 -14.72 42.60 -3.13
N GLY A 247 -14.21 43.14 -4.24
CA GLY A 247 -13.90 44.55 -4.33
C GLY A 247 -12.92 44.98 -3.21
N ASN A 248 -13.32 45.95 -2.42
CA ASN A 248 -12.52 46.44 -1.28
C ASN A 248 -12.76 45.70 0.03
N VAL A 249 -13.68 44.74 0.05
CA VAL A 249 -14.00 43.96 1.26
C VAL A 249 -13.16 42.68 1.29
N VAL A 250 -12.46 42.45 2.39
CA VAL A 250 -11.65 41.28 2.61
C VAL A 250 -12.13 40.51 3.83
N ALA A 251 -12.54 39.26 3.65
CA ALA A 251 -12.94 38.36 4.73
C ALA A 251 -11.89 37.27 4.93
N PRO A 252 -11.40 37.05 6.16
CA PRO A 252 -10.52 35.91 6.43
C PRO A 252 -11.26 34.59 6.28
N ILE A 253 -10.52 33.54 5.90
CA ILE A 253 -11.01 32.15 5.91
C ILE A 253 -10.89 31.61 7.33
N ALA A 254 -12.00 31.07 7.83
CA ALA A 254 -12.08 30.30 9.07
C ALA A 254 -12.49 28.85 8.77
N ASP A 255 -12.05 27.92 9.62
CA ASP A 255 -12.41 26.49 9.58
C ASP A 255 -12.14 25.82 8.22
N GLY A 256 -11.10 26.27 7.53
CA GLY A 256 -10.69 25.69 6.23
C GLY A 256 -10.22 24.26 6.40
N LYS A 257 -10.97 23.29 5.83
CA LYS A 257 -10.69 21.85 5.94
C LYS A 257 -10.98 21.11 4.65
N LEU A 258 -10.14 20.11 4.37
CA LEU A 258 -10.27 19.15 3.30
C LEU A 258 -10.48 17.76 3.88
N GLU A 259 -11.43 17.01 3.33
CA GLU A 259 -11.64 15.59 3.56
C GLU A 259 -11.63 14.92 2.16
N ALA A 260 -10.50 14.39 1.75
CA ALA A 260 -10.25 14.01 0.36
C ALA A 260 -10.45 15.22 -0.59
N GLU A 261 -11.41 15.13 -1.48
CA GLU A 261 -11.81 16.21 -2.41
C GLU A 261 -12.84 17.18 -1.81
N ARG A 262 -13.46 16.83 -0.69
CA ARG A 262 -14.46 17.69 -0.04
C ARG A 262 -13.78 18.87 0.63
N VAL A 263 -14.20 20.08 0.26
CA VAL A 263 -13.74 21.34 0.85
C VAL A 263 -14.82 21.99 1.67
N THR A 264 -14.47 22.49 2.87
CA THR A 264 -15.35 23.29 3.74
C THR A 264 -14.58 24.47 4.28
N PHE A 265 -15.21 25.64 4.36
CA PHE A 265 -14.67 26.83 5.01
C PHE A 265 -15.76 27.87 5.29
N THR A 266 -15.44 28.85 6.09
CA THR A 266 -16.29 30.02 6.38
C THR A 266 -15.56 31.30 5.97
N ALA A 267 -16.25 32.25 5.30
CA ALA A 267 -15.74 33.57 4.99
C ALA A 267 -16.87 34.61 5.04
N GLY A 268 -16.65 35.70 5.76
CA GLY A 268 -17.65 36.82 5.86
C GLY A 268 -19.02 36.35 6.40
N GLY A 269 -19.05 35.38 7.32
CA GLY A 269 -20.29 34.80 7.85
C GLY A 269 -21.00 33.80 6.92
N THR A 270 -20.46 33.56 5.75
CA THR A 270 -20.98 32.57 4.78
C THR A 270 -20.20 31.28 4.93
N ARG A 271 -20.89 30.14 5.08
CA ARG A 271 -20.30 28.80 5.07
C ARG A 271 -20.29 28.24 3.64
N TYR A 272 -19.16 27.76 3.21
CA TYR A 272 -18.94 27.10 1.90
C TYR A 272 -18.69 25.63 2.10
N THR A 273 -19.37 24.81 1.30
CA THR A 273 -19.15 23.34 1.23
C THR A 273 -19.14 22.96 -0.25
N GLY A 274 -18.15 22.15 -0.66
CA GLY A 274 -18.04 21.79 -2.07
C GLY A 274 -17.07 20.64 -2.30
N GLN A 275 -16.78 20.41 -3.57
CA GLN A 275 -15.84 19.42 -4.09
C GLN A 275 -14.75 20.11 -4.91
N VAL A 276 -13.53 19.65 -4.75
CA VAL A 276 -12.37 20.05 -5.55
C VAL A 276 -12.21 19.05 -6.69
N LYS A 277 -12.17 19.55 -7.93
CA LYS A 277 -12.00 18.74 -9.15
C LYS A 277 -10.88 19.36 -10.00
N GLY A 278 -9.64 18.97 -9.72
CA GLY A 278 -8.47 19.56 -10.38
C GLY A 278 -8.41 21.09 -10.19
N GLY A 279 -8.56 21.84 -11.28
CA GLY A 279 -8.53 23.30 -11.28
C GLY A 279 -9.85 23.99 -10.94
N THR A 280 -10.87 23.26 -10.48
CA THR A 280 -12.18 23.83 -10.12
C THR A 280 -12.62 23.39 -8.73
N MET A 281 -13.38 24.24 -8.07
CA MET A 281 -14.16 23.92 -6.85
C MET A 281 -15.61 24.32 -7.09
N GLU A 282 -16.55 23.49 -6.69
CA GLU A 282 -17.98 23.75 -6.84
C GLU A 282 -18.79 23.22 -5.66
N GLY A 283 -19.90 23.85 -5.33
CA GLY A 283 -20.72 23.41 -4.22
C GLY A 283 -21.84 24.36 -3.83
N THR A 284 -22.20 24.35 -2.52
CA THR A 284 -23.21 25.22 -1.94
C THR A 284 -22.60 26.13 -0.88
N SER A 285 -23.08 27.36 -0.81
CA SER A 285 -22.79 28.32 0.26
C SER A 285 -24.07 28.63 1.02
N THR A 286 -23.96 28.81 2.33
CA THR A 286 -25.10 29.13 3.23
C THR A 286 -24.79 30.40 3.99
N SER A 287 -25.67 31.38 3.86
CA SER A 287 -25.59 32.68 4.58
C SER A 287 -26.98 33.07 5.08
N GLY A 288 -27.11 33.31 6.38
CA GLY A 288 -28.41 33.70 6.99
C GLY A 288 -29.54 32.69 6.71
N GLY A 289 -29.24 31.40 6.54
CA GLY A 289 -30.21 30.37 6.20
C GLY A 289 -30.55 30.25 4.71
N THR A 290 -30.01 31.11 3.86
CA THR A 290 -30.19 31.06 2.41
C THR A 290 -29.05 30.26 1.79
N GLU A 291 -29.38 29.32 0.90
CA GLU A 291 -28.42 28.52 0.13
C GLU A 291 -28.27 29.07 -1.28
N ALA A 292 -27.03 29.07 -1.77
CA ALA A 292 -26.68 29.42 -3.15
C ALA A 292 -25.61 28.48 -3.69
N LYS A 293 -25.61 28.23 -5.00
CA LYS A 293 -24.51 27.51 -5.66
C LYS A 293 -23.30 28.43 -5.81
N TRP A 294 -22.12 27.88 -5.70
CA TRP A 294 -20.87 28.58 -5.99
C TRP A 294 -19.92 27.71 -6.80
N GLN A 295 -19.08 28.37 -7.53
CA GLN A 295 -17.99 27.76 -8.29
C GLN A 295 -16.78 28.67 -8.24
N ALA A 296 -15.59 28.09 -8.10
CA ALA A 296 -14.31 28.76 -8.18
C ALA A 296 -13.38 28.05 -9.17
N ALA A 297 -12.63 28.81 -9.94
CA ALA A 297 -11.62 28.30 -10.85
C ALA A 297 -10.22 28.77 -10.41
N ARG A 298 -9.23 27.89 -10.50
CA ARG A 298 -7.82 28.22 -10.21
C ARG A 298 -7.29 29.22 -11.23
N ARG A 299 -6.56 30.25 -10.78
CA ARG A 299 -5.86 31.22 -11.61
C ARG A 299 -4.41 30.83 -11.87
#